data_a7f39c98a6e475a1bb7e46836fb4bc88
#
_entry.id   a7f39c98a6e475a1bb7e46836fb4bc88
#
_cell.length_a   1.000
_cell.length_b   1.000
_cell.length_c   1.000
_cell.angle_alpha   90.00
_cell.angle_beta   90.00
_cell.angle_gamma   90.00
#
_symmetry.space_group_name_H-M   'P 1'
#
loop_
_entity.id
_entity.type
_entity.pdbx_description
1 polymer ?
#
loop_
_entity_poly.entity_id
_entity_poly.type
_entity_poly.pdbx_seq_one_letter_code
_entity_poly.pdbx_strand_id
1 'polypeptide(L)'
;MRFLDGHAPPYDLTYNDVFIVPGRADVPSRFDVDLSTVDGSGTTIPVVVANMTAVAGRRMAETVARRGGIVVLPQDLPISAVKHTVDFVKSRDLVVDTPVMLAPDDSVSDATALIHKRAHGAAVVVFEGRPIGVVTESSTVGVDRFTRVRDIAVAEFVTAPVGTDPRKVFDLLEHAPVGMAVLTEPDGTLAGVLTRTGAVRAGIYSPAVDAQDRLRIAAAVGINGDVGAKARALAEAGADLLVIDTAHGHQLKMLDAIAAVASLDLGLPLAAGNVVSAEGTRDLIGAGASIVKVGVGPGAMCTTRMMTGVGRPQFSAVVECSRAARELGGHVWADGGVRHPRDVALALAAGASNVMIGSWFAGTYESPGDLMRDREDRPYKESYGMASKRAVAARTASDSSFERARKALFEEGISTSRMALDPARGGVEDLLDHITSGVRSTCTYVGAATLPELHEKVVLGVQSAAGFAEGHPLPAGW
;
A
#
# COMPACT_ATOMS: atom_id res chain seq x y z
N MET A 1 9.08 9.87 -22.52
CA MET A 1 9.99 10.60 -21.61
C MET A 1 11.22 11.09 -22.34
N ARG A 2 11.66 12.32 -22.11
CA ARG A 2 12.92 12.89 -22.62
C ARG A 2 13.56 13.81 -21.58
N PHE A 3 14.88 13.95 -21.62
CA PHE A 3 15.58 14.96 -20.83
C PHE A 3 15.56 16.33 -21.54
N LEU A 4 15.62 17.41 -20.73
CA LEU A 4 15.54 18.78 -21.22
C LEU A 4 16.64 19.08 -22.25
N ASP A 5 17.88 18.63 -21.99
CA ASP A 5 19.02 18.82 -22.88
C ASP A 5 19.18 17.71 -23.94
N GLY A 6 18.17 16.85 -24.10
CA GLY A 6 18.16 15.75 -25.06
C GLY A 6 18.99 14.52 -24.67
N HIS A 7 19.78 14.58 -23.61
CA HIS A 7 20.65 13.49 -23.17
C HIS A 7 20.47 13.19 -21.68
N ALA A 8 20.50 11.90 -21.32
CA ALA A 8 20.63 11.50 -19.93
C ALA A 8 22.06 11.82 -19.44
N PRO A 9 22.22 12.24 -18.18
CA PRO A 9 23.57 12.44 -17.64
C PRO A 9 24.34 11.12 -17.55
N PRO A 10 25.69 11.16 -17.55
CA PRO A 10 26.53 9.97 -17.55
C PRO A 10 26.63 9.28 -16.17
N TYR A 11 25.82 9.66 -15.22
CA TYR A 11 25.74 9.09 -13.86
C TYR A 11 24.31 8.78 -13.47
N ASP A 12 24.16 7.86 -12.53
CA ASP A 12 22.84 7.42 -12.06
C ASP A 12 22.17 8.45 -11.14
N LEU A 13 20.85 8.58 -11.29
CA LEU A 13 20.02 9.59 -10.64
C LEU A 13 19.08 8.94 -9.60
N THR A 14 18.90 9.62 -8.48
CA THR A 14 17.81 9.40 -7.53
C THR A 14 16.59 10.26 -7.89
N TYR A 15 15.49 10.09 -7.19
CA TYR A 15 14.33 10.99 -7.35
C TYR A 15 14.65 12.45 -6.96
N ASN A 16 15.62 12.68 -6.09
CA ASN A 16 15.99 14.03 -5.67
C ASN A 16 16.78 14.80 -6.74
N ASP A 17 17.42 14.07 -7.67
CA ASP A 17 18.27 14.67 -8.70
C ASP A 17 17.48 15.15 -9.92
N VAL A 18 16.17 14.86 -9.98
CA VAL A 18 15.35 15.16 -11.16
C VAL A 18 14.09 15.97 -10.80
N PHE A 19 13.60 16.71 -11.77
CA PHE A 19 12.32 17.41 -11.74
C PHE A 19 11.61 17.31 -13.08
N ILE A 20 10.28 17.54 -13.06
CA ILE A 20 9.45 17.56 -14.26
C ILE A 20 9.27 19.01 -14.70
N VAL A 21 9.54 19.28 -15.99
CA VAL A 21 9.29 20.57 -16.61
C VAL A 21 7.82 20.67 -17.01
N PRO A 22 7.07 21.69 -16.57
CA PRO A 22 5.69 21.85 -16.99
C PRO A 22 5.62 22.13 -18.50
N GLY A 23 4.63 21.53 -19.15
CA GLY A 23 4.41 21.66 -20.58
C GLY A 23 3.10 22.40 -20.90
N ARG A 24 2.82 22.56 -22.20
CA ARG A 24 1.51 23.03 -22.65
C ARG A 24 0.47 21.93 -22.34
N ALA A 25 -0.53 22.28 -21.57
CA ALA A 25 -1.54 21.35 -21.09
C ALA A 25 -2.94 21.75 -21.59
N ASP A 26 -3.76 20.75 -21.90
CA ASP A 26 -5.16 20.86 -22.29
C ASP A 26 -6.07 19.98 -21.39
N VAL A 27 -5.56 19.46 -20.28
CA VAL A 27 -6.32 18.74 -19.28
C VAL A 27 -6.92 19.73 -18.27
N PRO A 28 -8.23 20.01 -18.32
CA PRO A 28 -8.84 21.14 -17.61
C PRO A 28 -8.96 20.88 -16.10
N SER A 29 -9.08 19.61 -15.69
CA SER A 29 -9.24 19.24 -14.29
C SER A 29 -8.38 18.03 -13.93
N ARG A 30 -7.83 18.04 -12.71
CA ARG A 30 -7.16 16.87 -12.14
C ARG A 30 -8.09 15.65 -11.99
N PHE A 31 -9.39 15.87 -11.93
CA PHE A 31 -10.40 14.78 -11.86
C PHE A 31 -10.64 14.09 -13.19
N ASP A 32 -10.20 14.70 -14.32
CA ASP A 32 -10.28 14.11 -15.65
C ASP A 32 -9.09 13.19 -15.96
N VAL A 33 -8.10 13.11 -15.05
CA VAL A 33 -6.94 12.23 -15.20
C VAL A 33 -7.32 10.81 -14.77
N ASP A 34 -7.14 9.83 -15.66
CA ASP A 34 -7.24 8.41 -15.35
C ASP A 34 -5.90 7.87 -14.84
N LEU A 35 -5.92 7.35 -13.61
CA LEU A 35 -4.76 6.74 -12.96
C LEU A 35 -4.73 5.21 -13.06
N SER A 36 -5.63 4.60 -13.84
CA SER A 36 -5.68 3.14 -14.04
C SER A 36 -4.39 2.65 -14.69
N THR A 37 -3.94 1.49 -14.23
CA THR A 37 -2.70 0.87 -14.71
C THR A 37 -2.97 -0.14 -15.81
N VAL A 38 -1.96 -0.41 -16.64
CA VAL A 38 -2.08 -1.28 -17.83
C VAL A 38 -1.31 -2.60 -17.68
N ASP A 39 -0.84 -2.92 -16.48
CA ASP A 39 0.05 -4.05 -16.19
C ASP A 39 -0.68 -5.36 -15.83
N GLY A 40 -2.00 -5.39 -15.94
CA GLY A 40 -2.82 -6.55 -15.60
C GLY A 40 -3.13 -6.70 -14.11
N SER A 41 -2.56 -5.86 -13.22
CA SER A 41 -2.88 -5.89 -11.79
C SER A 41 -4.34 -5.53 -11.49
N GLY A 42 -4.99 -4.78 -12.40
CA GLY A 42 -6.36 -4.29 -12.23
C GLY A 42 -6.47 -3.14 -11.23
N THR A 43 -5.37 -2.48 -10.91
CA THR A 43 -5.38 -1.29 -10.06
C THR A 43 -5.88 -0.07 -10.83
N THR A 44 -6.69 0.76 -10.18
CA THR A 44 -7.24 2.01 -10.73
C THR A 44 -6.48 3.24 -10.24
N ILE A 45 -5.54 3.03 -9.31
CA ILE A 45 -4.49 3.98 -8.92
C ILE A 45 -3.13 3.26 -8.90
N PRO A 46 -2.01 3.91 -9.21
CA PRO A 46 -0.72 3.25 -9.40
C PRO A 46 0.00 2.96 -8.07
N VAL A 47 -0.69 2.32 -7.13
CA VAL A 47 -0.18 2.05 -5.78
C VAL A 47 -0.30 0.58 -5.42
N VAL A 48 0.84 -0.01 -5.08
CA VAL A 48 0.97 -1.37 -4.55
C VAL A 48 1.55 -1.30 -3.14
N VAL A 49 0.91 -1.94 -2.17
CA VAL A 49 1.46 -2.05 -0.81
C VAL A 49 2.43 -3.22 -0.73
N ALA A 50 3.63 -2.95 -0.22
CA ALA A 50 4.72 -3.92 -0.16
C ALA A 50 4.39 -5.11 0.77
N ASN A 51 4.87 -6.28 0.39
CA ASN A 51 4.70 -7.55 1.09
C ASN A 51 5.53 -7.65 2.38
N MET A 52 5.43 -6.62 3.21
CA MET A 52 6.10 -6.55 4.51
C MET A 52 5.13 -6.91 5.63
N THR A 53 5.55 -7.77 6.56
CA THR A 53 4.72 -8.24 7.68
C THR A 53 4.22 -7.11 8.58
N ALA A 54 4.99 -6.02 8.69
CA ALA A 54 4.62 -4.83 9.46
C ALA A 54 3.68 -3.87 8.70
N VAL A 55 3.40 -4.11 7.43
CA VAL A 55 2.63 -3.19 6.55
C VAL A 55 1.39 -3.86 5.97
N ALA A 56 1.56 -5.04 5.37
CA ALA A 56 0.50 -5.76 4.68
C ALA A 56 -0.33 -6.61 5.64
N GLY A 57 -1.63 -6.36 5.67
CA GLY A 57 -2.59 -7.11 6.47
C GLY A 57 -4.01 -6.91 5.96
N ARG A 58 -4.98 -7.65 6.52
CA ARG A 58 -6.37 -7.67 6.02
C ARG A 58 -7.03 -6.28 6.00
N ARG A 59 -6.80 -5.43 7.02
CA ARG A 59 -7.35 -4.06 7.07
C ARG A 59 -6.75 -3.18 6.00
N MET A 60 -5.44 -3.22 5.86
CA MET A 60 -4.72 -2.52 4.79
C MET A 60 -5.24 -2.96 3.42
N ALA A 61 -5.40 -4.30 3.22
CA ALA A 61 -5.79 -4.86 1.93
C ALA A 61 -7.19 -4.40 1.49
N GLU A 62 -8.21 -4.51 2.36
CA GLU A 62 -9.57 -4.07 2.00
C GLU A 62 -9.64 -2.56 1.75
N THR A 63 -8.98 -1.75 2.60
CA THR A 63 -9.02 -0.29 2.49
C THR A 63 -8.33 0.19 1.21
N VAL A 64 -7.13 -0.32 0.92
CA VAL A 64 -6.38 0.07 -0.28
C VAL A 64 -7.06 -0.42 -1.56
N ALA A 65 -7.60 -1.64 -1.58
CA ALA A 65 -8.30 -2.16 -2.74
C ALA A 65 -9.61 -1.40 -3.02
N ARG A 66 -10.34 -0.97 -1.97
CA ARG A 66 -11.52 -0.11 -2.10
C ARG A 66 -11.19 1.25 -2.73
N ARG A 67 -9.96 1.72 -2.57
CA ARG A 67 -9.47 2.98 -3.20
C ARG A 67 -8.68 2.74 -4.48
N GLY A 68 -8.68 1.51 -5.00
CA GLY A 68 -8.13 1.19 -6.32
C GLY A 68 -6.68 0.73 -6.36
N GLY A 69 -5.99 0.61 -5.23
CA GLY A 69 -4.67 -0.02 -5.14
C GLY A 69 -4.74 -1.52 -4.90
N ILE A 70 -3.59 -2.16 -4.68
CA ILE A 70 -3.52 -3.58 -4.33
C ILE A 70 -2.48 -3.81 -3.23
N VAL A 71 -2.74 -4.77 -2.34
CA VAL A 71 -1.81 -5.18 -1.28
C VAL A 71 -1.24 -6.55 -1.60
N VAL A 72 0.07 -6.69 -1.48
CA VAL A 72 0.75 -7.99 -1.60
C VAL A 72 0.96 -8.57 -0.21
N LEU A 73 0.37 -9.74 0.06
CA LEU A 73 0.56 -10.45 1.32
C LEU A 73 1.98 -11.02 1.41
N PRO A 74 2.61 -11.02 2.62
CA PRO A 74 3.95 -11.53 2.82
C PRO A 74 4.11 -13.01 2.49
N GLN A 75 5.29 -13.39 1.97
CA GLN A 75 5.61 -14.76 1.57
C GLN A 75 5.73 -15.75 2.72
N ASP A 76 5.92 -15.29 3.94
CA ASP A 76 6.13 -16.10 5.15
C ASP A 76 4.82 -16.46 5.88
N LEU A 77 3.67 -16.00 5.37
CA LEU A 77 2.38 -16.38 5.91
C LEU A 77 2.03 -17.84 5.54
N PRO A 78 1.47 -18.62 6.49
CA PRO A 78 0.85 -19.91 6.18
C PRO A 78 -0.30 -19.77 5.19
N ILE A 79 -0.49 -20.74 4.29
CA ILE A 79 -1.58 -20.72 3.28
C ILE A 79 -2.95 -20.53 3.92
N SER A 80 -3.20 -21.15 5.09
CA SER A 80 -4.47 -20.97 5.82
C SER A 80 -4.71 -19.53 6.27
N ALA A 81 -3.66 -18.81 6.70
CA ALA A 81 -3.75 -17.39 7.06
C ALA A 81 -3.96 -16.50 5.83
N VAL A 82 -3.29 -16.83 4.70
CA VAL A 82 -3.52 -16.15 3.43
C VAL A 82 -4.97 -16.35 2.98
N LYS A 83 -5.46 -17.60 2.96
CA LYS A 83 -6.85 -17.90 2.59
C LYS A 83 -7.85 -17.13 3.45
N HIS A 84 -7.68 -17.14 4.77
CA HIS A 84 -8.55 -16.38 5.67
C HIS A 84 -8.55 -14.87 5.36
N THR A 85 -7.38 -14.31 5.02
CA THR A 85 -7.26 -12.90 4.65
C THR A 85 -7.92 -12.61 3.31
N VAL A 86 -7.73 -13.48 2.32
CA VAL A 86 -8.35 -13.35 0.99
C VAL A 86 -9.87 -13.45 1.10
N ASP A 87 -10.39 -14.47 1.79
CA ASP A 87 -11.84 -14.62 2.01
C ASP A 87 -12.43 -13.39 2.71
N PHE A 88 -11.73 -12.85 3.71
CA PHE A 88 -12.13 -11.62 4.38
C PHE A 88 -12.19 -10.45 3.40
N VAL A 89 -11.14 -10.18 2.63
CA VAL A 89 -11.07 -9.04 1.70
C VAL A 89 -12.15 -9.17 0.62
N LYS A 90 -12.27 -10.34 0.01
CA LYS A 90 -13.23 -10.59 -1.07
C LYS A 90 -14.70 -10.58 -0.62
N SER A 91 -14.97 -10.66 0.67
CA SER A 91 -16.31 -10.53 1.24
C SER A 91 -16.68 -9.09 1.63
N ARG A 92 -15.78 -8.12 1.45
CA ARG A 92 -16.03 -6.73 1.85
C ARG A 92 -16.77 -5.95 0.78
N ASP A 93 -17.60 -5.02 1.25
CA ASP A 93 -18.33 -4.08 0.39
C ASP A 93 -17.36 -3.12 -0.30
N LEU A 94 -17.74 -2.67 -1.50
CA LEU A 94 -16.91 -1.79 -2.34
C LEU A 94 -16.96 -0.32 -1.93
N VAL A 95 -17.98 0.09 -1.19
CA VAL A 95 -18.24 1.48 -0.77
C VAL A 95 -18.19 1.60 0.75
N VAL A 96 -18.81 0.65 1.45
CA VAL A 96 -19.03 0.69 2.89
C VAL A 96 -17.80 0.14 3.63
N ASP A 97 -17.34 0.89 4.63
CA ASP A 97 -16.19 0.50 5.43
C ASP A 97 -16.57 -0.52 6.50
N THR A 98 -15.63 -1.45 6.79
CA THR A 98 -15.77 -2.41 7.87
C THR A 98 -15.66 -1.70 9.22
N PRO A 99 -16.67 -1.74 10.09
CA PRO A 99 -16.66 -1.07 11.37
C PRO A 99 -15.72 -1.70 12.38
N VAL A 100 -15.28 -0.92 13.36
CA VAL A 100 -14.83 -1.44 14.65
C VAL A 100 -16.08 -1.72 15.47
N MET A 101 -16.23 -2.94 15.98
CA MET A 101 -17.41 -3.35 16.74
C MET A 101 -17.02 -3.63 18.19
N LEU A 102 -17.91 -3.27 19.12
CA LEU A 102 -17.81 -3.52 20.55
C LEU A 102 -19.12 -4.14 21.05
N ALA A 103 -19.02 -5.10 21.97
CA ALA A 103 -20.17 -5.57 22.71
C ALA A 103 -20.55 -4.55 23.82
N PRO A 104 -21.81 -4.46 24.25
CA PRO A 104 -22.23 -3.50 25.28
C PRO A 104 -21.45 -3.60 26.59
N ASP A 105 -21.01 -4.81 26.92
CA ASP A 105 -20.27 -5.14 28.15
C ASP A 105 -18.73 -5.05 28.02
N ASP A 106 -18.21 -4.72 26.82
CA ASP A 106 -16.80 -4.43 26.65
C ASP A 106 -16.41 -3.18 27.46
N SER A 107 -15.12 -3.10 27.80
CA SER A 107 -14.59 -2.01 28.63
C SER A 107 -14.13 -0.83 27.78
N VAL A 108 -13.99 0.35 28.38
CA VAL A 108 -13.32 1.52 27.79
C VAL A 108 -11.89 1.18 27.36
N SER A 109 -11.20 0.29 28.09
CA SER A 109 -9.87 -0.21 27.68
C SER A 109 -9.91 -0.94 26.35
N ASP A 110 -10.94 -1.79 26.12
CA ASP A 110 -11.12 -2.50 24.84
C ASP A 110 -11.46 -1.51 23.72
N ALA A 111 -12.33 -0.55 23.98
CA ALA A 111 -12.67 0.51 23.02
C ALA A 111 -11.43 1.29 22.60
N THR A 112 -10.61 1.75 23.54
CA THR A 112 -9.39 2.50 23.26
C THR A 112 -8.38 1.67 22.45
N ALA A 113 -8.25 0.38 22.73
CA ALA A 113 -7.36 -0.51 22.00
C ALA A 113 -7.82 -0.76 20.56
N LEU A 114 -9.14 -0.77 20.30
CA LEU A 114 -9.73 -1.13 19.02
C LEU A 114 -10.00 0.07 18.11
N ILE A 115 -10.40 1.23 18.63
CA ILE A 115 -10.70 2.43 17.83
C ILE A 115 -9.52 2.77 16.90
N HIS A 116 -8.30 2.69 17.40
CA HIS A 116 -7.08 2.96 16.63
C HIS A 116 -6.66 1.87 15.62
N LYS A 117 -7.52 0.88 15.37
CA LYS A 117 -7.29 -0.10 14.29
C LYS A 117 -7.86 0.38 12.94
N ARG A 118 -8.58 1.50 12.93
CA ARG A 118 -9.18 2.15 11.76
C ARG A 118 -9.10 3.68 11.90
N ALA A 119 -9.10 4.36 10.77
CA ALA A 119 -9.12 5.83 10.72
C ALA A 119 -10.50 6.45 11.06
N HIS A 120 -11.51 5.64 11.38
CA HIS A 120 -12.87 6.14 11.68
C HIS A 120 -12.94 7.00 12.97
N GLY A 121 -12.00 6.79 13.92
CA GLY A 121 -12.01 7.45 15.22
C GLY A 121 -13.18 7.05 16.11
N ALA A 122 -13.91 5.99 15.76
CA ALA A 122 -15.11 5.54 16.44
C ALA A 122 -15.30 4.02 16.30
N ALA A 123 -16.05 3.44 17.23
CA ALA A 123 -16.51 2.06 17.22
C ALA A 123 -18.03 1.99 17.38
N VAL A 124 -18.67 1.02 16.75
CA VAL A 124 -20.12 0.77 16.87
C VAL A 124 -20.36 -0.23 17.98
N VAL A 125 -21.23 0.11 18.93
CA VAL A 125 -21.69 -0.83 19.96
C VAL A 125 -22.84 -1.65 19.39
N VAL A 126 -22.66 -2.97 19.36
CA VAL A 126 -23.58 -3.91 18.70
C VAL A 126 -24.16 -4.89 19.70
N PHE A 127 -25.49 -5.03 19.71
CA PHE A 127 -26.20 -6.03 20.48
C PHE A 127 -27.10 -6.85 19.55
N GLU A 128 -26.98 -8.16 19.58
CA GLU A 128 -27.74 -9.10 18.71
C GLU A 128 -27.68 -8.71 17.21
N GLY A 129 -26.48 -8.30 16.75
CA GLY A 129 -26.26 -7.86 15.36
C GLY A 129 -26.73 -6.44 15.04
N ARG A 130 -27.42 -5.75 15.95
CA ARG A 130 -27.97 -4.40 15.76
C ARG A 130 -27.10 -3.33 16.40
N PRO A 131 -26.86 -2.19 15.73
CA PRO A 131 -26.15 -1.07 16.32
C PRO A 131 -27.04 -0.39 17.37
N ILE A 132 -26.53 -0.21 18.58
CA ILE A 132 -27.22 0.43 19.70
C ILE A 132 -26.56 1.72 20.18
N GLY A 133 -25.36 2.03 19.71
CA GLY A 133 -24.63 3.24 20.07
C GLY A 133 -23.30 3.32 19.35
N VAL A 134 -22.63 4.46 19.48
CA VAL A 134 -21.29 4.71 18.94
C VAL A 134 -20.38 5.24 20.06
N VAL A 135 -19.19 4.68 20.18
CA VAL A 135 -18.12 5.16 21.08
C VAL A 135 -17.05 5.83 20.24
N THR A 136 -16.78 7.09 20.53
CA THR A 136 -15.70 7.86 19.88
C THR A 136 -14.48 7.93 20.79
N GLU A 137 -13.31 8.33 20.26
CA GLU A 137 -12.12 8.57 21.07
C GLU A 137 -12.43 9.61 22.19
N SER A 138 -13.15 10.68 21.88
CA SER A 138 -13.53 11.70 22.87
C SER A 138 -14.43 11.16 23.98
N SER A 139 -15.29 10.17 23.70
CA SER A 139 -16.14 9.53 24.73
C SER A 139 -15.34 8.77 25.78
N THR A 140 -14.10 8.39 25.48
CA THR A 140 -13.24 7.60 26.39
C THR A 140 -12.34 8.46 27.27
N VAL A 141 -12.19 9.75 26.95
CA VAL A 141 -11.27 10.67 27.68
C VAL A 141 -11.79 10.93 29.08
N GLY A 142 -10.93 10.69 30.09
CA GLY A 142 -11.26 10.94 31.50
C GLY A 142 -12.20 9.92 32.14
N VAL A 143 -12.55 8.86 31.41
CA VAL A 143 -13.41 7.78 31.92
C VAL A 143 -12.55 6.64 32.46
N ASP A 144 -12.98 6.00 33.55
CA ASP A 144 -12.31 4.82 34.09
C ASP A 144 -12.26 3.69 33.06
N ARG A 145 -11.09 3.08 32.89
CA ARG A 145 -10.83 2.07 31.87
C ARG A 145 -11.68 0.78 31.99
N PHE A 146 -12.26 0.52 33.15
CA PHE A 146 -13.14 -0.63 33.41
C PHE A 146 -14.62 -0.31 33.24
N THR A 147 -14.99 0.97 33.01
CA THR A 147 -16.37 1.36 32.68
C THR A 147 -16.82 0.63 31.42
N ARG A 148 -18.09 0.20 31.39
CA ARG A 148 -18.66 -0.48 30.21
C ARG A 148 -18.98 0.50 29.09
N VAL A 149 -18.73 0.09 27.85
CA VAL A 149 -18.95 0.97 26.68
C VAL A 149 -20.41 1.39 26.54
N ARG A 150 -21.39 0.60 26.96
CA ARG A 150 -22.80 0.97 26.95
C ARG A 150 -23.12 2.21 27.81
N ASP A 151 -22.32 2.46 28.85
CA ASP A 151 -22.54 3.57 29.77
C ASP A 151 -22.00 4.90 29.22
N ILE A 152 -21.17 4.86 28.17
CA ILE A 152 -20.54 6.02 27.51
C ILE A 152 -20.89 6.15 26.05
N ALA A 153 -21.61 5.18 25.47
CA ALA A 153 -21.99 5.18 24.07
C ALA A 153 -22.97 6.32 23.76
N VAL A 154 -22.70 7.04 22.67
CA VAL A 154 -23.60 8.05 22.13
C VAL A 154 -24.78 7.34 21.44
N ALA A 155 -26.00 7.55 21.93
CA ALA A 155 -27.20 6.94 21.38
C ALA A 155 -27.74 7.69 20.14
N GLU A 156 -27.43 8.98 20.02
CA GLU A 156 -27.79 9.78 18.83
C GLU A 156 -26.66 9.68 17.78
N PHE A 157 -26.87 8.88 16.76
CA PHE A 157 -25.95 8.72 15.63
C PHE A 157 -26.73 8.57 14.32
N VAL A 158 -26.11 8.96 13.21
CA VAL A 158 -26.73 8.85 11.89
C VAL A 158 -26.79 7.38 11.46
N THR A 159 -27.97 6.94 11.05
CA THR A 159 -28.19 5.63 10.41
C THR A 159 -28.72 5.81 8.99
N ALA A 160 -28.33 4.93 8.08
CA ALA A 160 -28.88 4.86 6.74
C ALA A 160 -28.91 3.39 6.24
N PRO A 161 -29.82 3.02 5.35
CA PRO A 161 -29.77 1.71 4.70
C PRO A 161 -28.48 1.49 3.90
N VAL A 162 -27.96 0.27 3.88
CA VAL A 162 -26.87 -0.11 2.95
C VAL A 162 -27.33 0.18 1.51
N GLY A 163 -26.40 0.64 0.64
CA GLY A 163 -26.74 1.07 -0.72
C GLY A 163 -27.25 2.51 -0.83
N THR A 164 -27.36 3.26 0.28
CA THR A 164 -27.62 4.70 0.21
C THR A 164 -26.49 5.41 -0.54
N ASP A 165 -26.87 6.32 -1.46
CA ASP A 165 -25.91 7.14 -2.20
C ASP A 165 -24.95 7.86 -1.23
N PRO A 166 -23.62 7.70 -1.40
CA PRO A 166 -22.62 8.35 -0.55
C PRO A 166 -22.80 9.86 -0.41
N ARG A 167 -23.29 10.56 -1.43
CA ARG A 167 -23.59 12.01 -1.35
C ARG A 167 -24.67 12.31 -0.32
N LYS A 168 -25.74 11.50 -0.29
CA LYS A 168 -26.79 11.64 0.73
C LYS A 168 -26.26 11.35 2.13
N VAL A 169 -25.38 10.36 2.28
CA VAL A 169 -24.73 10.08 3.57
C VAL A 169 -23.85 11.26 3.99
N PHE A 170 -23.11 11.86 3.07
CA PHE A 170 -22.31 13.07 3.32
C PHE A 170 -23.19 14.22 3.86
N ASP A 171 -24.34 14.49 3.21
CA ASP A 171 -25.26 15.55 3.61
C ASP A 171 -25.87 15.27 5.01
N LEU A 172 -26.23 14.02 5.31
CA LEU A 172 -26.73 13.61 6.63
C LEU A 172 -25.69 13.83 7.75
N LEU A 173 -24.40 13.72 7.41
CA LEU A 173 -23.29 13.89 8.36
C LEU A 173 -22.83 15.34 8.54
N GLU A 174 -23.37 16.31 7.78
CA GLU A 174 -22.88 17.70 7.80
C GLU A 174 -23.01 18.35 9.18
N HIS A 175 -24.10 18.03 9.91
CA HIS A 175 -24.39 18.57 11.23
C HIS A 175 -24.46 17.49 12.32
N ALA A 176 -24.02 16.27 12.01
CA ALA A 176 -24.06 15.16 12.94
C ALA A 176 -22.99 15.28 14.04
N PRO A 177 -23.29 14.92 15.30
CA PRO A 177 -22.33 14.97 16.40
C PRO A 177 -21.18 13.96 16.22
N VAL A 178 -21.41 12.90 15.45
CA VAL A 178 -20.43 11.87 15.08
C VAL A 178 -20.25 11.90 13.58
N GLY A 179 -19.03 12.12 13.09
CA GLY A 179 -18.71 12.20 11.65
C GLY A 179 -18.74 10.86 10.90
N MET A 180 -19.50 9.88 11.41
CA MET A 180 -19.64 8.54 10.88
C MET A 180 -21.10 8.10 10.90
N ALA A 181 -21.62 7.68 9.76
CA ALA A 181 -22.93 7.03 9.63
C ALA A 181 -22.77 5.51 9.82
N VAL A 182 -23.73 4.92 10.50
CA VAL A 182 -23.87 3.47 10.68
C VAL A 182 -24.85 2.96 9.63
N LEU A 183 -24.39 2.08 8.75
CA LEU A 183 -25.23 1.53 7.68
C LEU A 183 -25.81 0.19 8.11
N THR A 184 -27.10 0.01 7.81
CA THR A 184 -27.85 -1.17 8.25
C THR A 184 -28.47 -1.93 7.08
N GLU A 185 -28.58 -3.23 7.25
CA GLU A 185 -29.38 -4.10 6.40
C GLU A 185 -30.89 -3.82 6.59
N PRO A 186 -31.76 -4.31 5.70
CA PRO A 186 -33.21 -4.10 5.84
C PRO A 186 -33.83 -4.67 7.13
N ASP A 187 -33.20 -5.66 7.74
CA ASP A 187 -33.60 -6.23 9.02
C ASP A 187 -33.10 -5.45 10.25
N GLY A 188 -32.34 -4.36 10.01
CA GLY A 188 -31.75 -3.50 11.02
C GLY A 188 -30.42 -4.00 11.60
N THR A 189 -29.84 -5.06 11.07
CA THR A 189 -28.51 -5.51 11.45
C THR A 189 -27.43 -4.59 10.88
N LEU A 190 -26.26 -4.54 11.51
CA LEU A 190 -25.11 -3.72 11.09
C LEU A 190 -24.51 -4.25 9.79
N ALA A 191 -24.59 -3.45 8.72
CA ALA A 191 -23.90 -3.70 7.45
C ALA A 191 -22.47 -3.15 7.45
N GLY A 192 -22.28 -1.93 7.98
CA GLY A 192 -21.00 -1.26 8.01
C GLY A 192 -21.09 0.20 8.43
N VAL A 193 -20.04 0.96 8.10
CA VAL A 193 -19.98 2.39 8.41
C VAL A 193 -19.51 3.18 7.19
N LEU A 194 -19.84 4.47 7.18
CA LEU A 194 -19.31 5.41 6.19
C LEU A 194 -19.03 6.75 6.87
N THR A 195 -17.77 7.18 6.85
CA THR A 195 -17.41 8.51 7.36
C THR A 195 -17.74 9.58 6.33
N ARG A 196 -17.82 10.84 6.78
CA ARG A 196 -18.03 11.98 5.88
C ARG A 196 -16.95 12.03 4.78
N THR A 197 -15.67 11.84 5.14
CA THR A 197 -14.56 11.76 4.17
C THR A 197 -14.66 10.51 3.30
N GLY A 198 -15.04 9.36 3.89
CA GLY A 198 -15.28 8.11 3.15
C GLY A 198 -16.33 8.26 2.05
N ALA A 199 -17.40 9.00 2.33
CA ALA A 199 -18.45 9.31 1.36
C ALA A 199 -17.92 10.14 0.16
N VAL A 200 -17.05 11.13 0.41
CA VAL A 200 -16.39 11.88 -0.66
C VAL A 200 -15.45 10.97 -1.48
N ARG A 201 -14.64 10.14 -0.81
CA ARG A 201 -13.72 9.20 -1.46
C ARG A 201 -14.43 8.20 -2.35
N ALA A 202 -15.61 7.72 -1.96
CA ALA A 202 -16.44 6.84 -2.79
C ALA A 202 -16.86 7.47 -4.12
N GLY A 203 -16.90 8.80 -4.22
CA GLY A 203 -17.16 9.53 -5.46
C GLY A 203 -15.90 9.83 -6.29
N ILE A 204 -14.71 9.58 -5.76
CA ILE A 204 -13.42 9.92 -6.41
C ILE A 204 -12.68 8.66 -6.89
N TYR A 205 -12.72 7.59 -6.09
CA TYR A 205 -11.99 6.35 -6.33
C TYR A 205 -12.88 5.26 -6.91
N SER A 206 -12.32 4.48 -7.82
CA SER A 206 -12.91 3.23 -8.31
C SER A 206 -12.18 2.06 -7.64
N PRO A 207 -12.88 1.13 -6.98
CA PRO A 207 -12.23 -0.02 -6.37
C PRO A 207 -11.47 -0.90 -7.37
N ALA A 208 -10.37 -1.49 -6.94
CA ALA A 208 -9.70 -2.55 -7.69
C ALA A 208 -10.45 -3.87 -7.47
N VAL A 209 -11.13 -4.36 -8.51
CA VAL A 209 -12.00 -5.54 -8.41
C VAL A 209 -11.62 -6.64 -9.41
N ASP A 210 -11.95 -7.87 -9.05
CA ASP A 210 -11.84 -9.04 -9.94
C ASP A 210 -13.08 -9.15 -10.87
N ALA A 211 -13.11 -10.18 -11.70
CA ALA A 211 -14.20 -10.42 -12.64
C ALA A 211 -15.58 -10.72 -11.99
N GLN A 212 -15.62 -10.90 -10.67
CA GLN A 212 -16.82 -11.11 -9.88
C GLN A 212 -17.15 -9.90 -8.99
N ASP A 213 -16.61 -8.73 -9.31
CA ASP A 213 -16.77 -7.48 -8.55
C ASP A 213 -16.35 -7.60 -7.08
N ARG A 214 -15.30 -8.38 -6.76
CA ARG A 214 -14.72 -8.52 -5.43
C ARG A 214 -13.37 -7.81 -5.35
N LEU A 215 -13.07 -7.22 -4.21
CA LEU A 215 -11.81 -6.53 -3.97
C LEU A 215 -10.60 -7.41 -4.27
N ARG A 216 -9.60 -6.88 -5.01
CA ARG A 216 -8.37 -7.58 -5.38
C ARG A 216 -7.36 -7.62 -4.25
N ILE A 217 -6.61 -8.72 -4.23
CA ILE A 217 -5.51 -8.92 -3.30
C ILE A 217 -4.43 -9.80 -3.94
N ALA A 218 -3.16 -9.49 -3.71
CA ALA A 218 -2.01 -10.24 -4.21
C ALA A 218 -1.30 -11.00 -3.09
N ALA A 219 -0.49 -11.98 -3.44
CA ALA A 219 0.31 -12.74 -2.48
C ALA A 219 1.73 -13.00 -3.00
N ALA A 220 2.71 -12.96 -2.07
CA ALA A 220 4.10 -13.21 -2.40
C ALA A 220 4.48 -14.67 -2.22
N VAL A 221 5.39 -15.13 -3.10
CA VAL A 221 6.02 -16.44 -3.09
C VAL A 221 7.53 -16.25 -2.99
N GLY A 222 8.18 -16.93 -2.06
CA GLY A 222 9.66 -16.97 -2.02
C GLY A 222 10.23 -17.98 -3.01
N ILE A 223 11.52 -17.87 -3.28
CA ILE A 223 12.24 -18.74 -4.22
C ILE A 223 12.73 -20.05 -3.62
N ASN A 224 12.37 -20.36 -2.38
CA ASN A 224 12.81 -21.56 -1.66
C ASN A 224 11.67 -22.56 -1.50
N GLY A 225 12.02 -23.86 -1.43
CA GLY A 225 11.04 -24.94 -1.27
C GLY A 225 10.32 -25.25 -2.58
N ASP A 226 9.11 -25.83 -2.47
CA ASP A 226 8.25 -26.09 -3.63
C ASP A 226 7.46 -24.84 -4.01
N VAL A 227 8.09 -24.02 -4.87
CA VAL A 227 7.54 -22.74 -5.33
C VAL A 227 6.25 -22.95 -6.13
N GLY A 228 6.21 -24.00 -6.97
CA GLY A 228 5.04 -24.32 -7.80
C GLY A 228 3.83 -24.72 -6.97
N ALA A 229 4.00 -25.64 -6.00
CA ALA A 229 2.90 -26.02 -5.11
C ALA A 229 2.38 -24.82 -4.30
N LYS A 230 3.28 -23.95 -3.81
CA LYS A 230 2.88 -22.76 -3.07
C LYS A 230 2.12 -21.77 -3.96
N ALA A 231 2.58 -21.53 -5.18
CA ALA A 231 1.89 -20.66 -6.12
C ALA A 231 0.47 -21.15 -6.45
N ARG A 232 0.32 -22.45 -6.70
CA ARG A 232 -0.99 -23.08 -6.93
C ARG A 232 -1.91 -22.91 -5.71
N ALA A 233 -1.42 -23.19 -4.51
CA ALA A 233 -2.21 -23.04 -3.29
C ALA A 233 -2.65 -21.58 -3.03
N LEU A 234 -1.83 -20.59 -3.39
CA LEU A 234 -2.20 -19.16 -3.31
C LEU A 234 -3.25 -18.77 -4.34
N ALA A 235 -3.16 -19.29 -5.57
CA ALA A 235 -4.18 -19.11 -6.61
C ALA A 235 -5.52 -19.74 -6.20
N GLU A 236 -5.49 -20.97 -5.67
CA GLU A 236 -6.67 -21.68 -5.14
C GLU A 236 -7.27 -20.96 -3.91
N ALA A 237 -6.43 -20.29 -3.11
CA ALA A 237 -6.90 -19.42 -2.04
C ALA A 237 -7.59 -18.14 -2.53
N GLY A 238 -7.50 -17.82 -3.83
CA GLY A 238 -8.17 -16.69 -4.47
C GLY A 238 -7.32 -15.42 -4.61
N ALA A 239 -5.99 -15.51 -4.56
CA ALA A 239 -5.12 -14.39 -4.90
C ALA A 239 -5.30 -14.00 -6.38
N ASP A 240 -5.32 -12.70 -6.68
CA ASP A 240 -5.54 -12.15 -8.03
C ASP A 240 -4.23 -11.88 -8.79
N LEU A 241 -3.10 -11.93 -8.11
CA LEU A 241 -1.75 -11.71 -8.65
C LEU A 241 -0.72 -12.38 -7.74
N LEU A 242 0.30 -12.96 -8.33
CA LEU A 242 1.42 -13.56 -7.61
C LEU A 242 2.69 -12.73 -7.74
N VAL A 243 3.46 -12.64 -6.65
CA VAL A 243 4.74 -11.92 -6.63
C VAL A 243 5.84 -12.85 -6.19
N ILE A 244 6.76 -13.21 -7.08
CA ILE A 244 7.96 -13.96 -6.70
C ILE A 244 8.99 -12.93 -6.21
N ASP A 245 9.34 -13.02 -4.93
CA ASP A 245 10.10 -11.99 -4.22
C ASP A 245 11.37 -12.50 -3.58
N THR A 246 12.48 -11.82 -3.88
CA THR A 246 13.76 -11.99 -3.21
C THR A 246 14.55 -10.68 -3.24
N ALA A 247 15.51 -10.52 -2.31
CA ALA A 247 16.37 -9.32 -2.24
C ALA A 247 17.20 -9.11 -3.52
N HIS A 248 17.64 -10.21 -4.15
CA HIS A 248 18.35 -10.20 -5.43
C HIS A 248 17.66 -11.11 -6.43
N GLY A 249 16.94 -10.51 -7.37
CA GLY A 249 16.14 -11.23 -8.37
C GLY A 249 16.94 -11.80 -9.54
N HIS A 250 18.08 -11.21 -9.88
CA HIS A 250 18.89 -11.67 -11.02
C HIS A 250 19.83 -12.83 -10.62
N GLN A 251 19.24 -13.98 -10.31
CA GLN A 251 19.93 -15.21 -9.96
C GLN A 251 19.22 -16.44 -10.56
N LEU A 252 19.97 -17.49 -10.90
CA LEU A 252 19.43 -18.68 -11.56
C LEU A 252 18.23 -19.27 -10.84
N LYS A 253 18.30 -19.37 -9.51
CA LYS A 253 17.21 -19.90 -8.69
C LYS A 253 15.91 -19.08 -8.81
N MET A 254 16.01 -17.78 -9.05
CA MET A 254 14.86 -16.93 -9.31
C MET A 254 14.25 -17.21 -10.68
N LEU A 255 15.10 -17.38 -11.70
CA LEU A 255 14.64 -17.73 -13.05
C LEU A 255 13.95 -19.09 -13.05
N ASP A 256 14.50 -20.09 -12.38
CA ASP A 256 13.88 -21.40 -12.19
C ASP A 256 12.52 -21.30 -11.48
N ALA A 257 12.43 -20.45 -10.44
CA ALA A 257 11.19 -20.24 -9.70
C ALA A 257 10.10 -19.59 -10.58
N ILE A 258 10.47 -18.58 -11.38
CA ILE A 258 9.54 -17.91 -12.30
C ILE A 258 9.06 -18.92 -13.34
N ALA A 259 9.97 -19.67 -13.99
CA ALA A 259 9.62 -20.65 -15.00
C ALA A 259 8.70 -21.76 -14.44
N ALA A 260 8.98 -22.22 -13.22
CA ALA A 260 8.14 -23.21 -12.54
C ALA A 260 6.70 -22.70 -12.31
N VAL A 261 6.53 -21.43 -11.90
CA VAL A 261 5.19 -20.85 -11.69
C VAL A 261 4.51 -20.55 -13.01
N ALA A 262 5.23 -19.96 -13.97
CA ALA A 262 4.69 -19.65 -15.30
C ALA A 262 4.16 -20.90 -16.03
N SER A 263 4.88 -22.03 -15.89
CA SER A 263 4.47 -23.32 -16.50
C SER A 263 3.17 -23.90 -15.93
N LEU A 264 2.66 -23.38 -14.80
CA LEU A 264 1.39 -23.83 -14.22
C LEU A 264 0.17 -23.23 -14.92
N ASP A 265 0.36 -22.19 -15.74
CA ASP A 265 -0.71 -21.48 -16.46
C ASP A 265 -1.93 -21.14 -15.56
N LEU A 266 -1.65 -20.48 -14.45
CA LEU A 266 -2.68 -20.15 -13.44
C LEU A 266 -3.65 -19.05 -13.87
N GLY A 267 -3.43 -18.40 -15.02
CA GLY A 267 -4.23 -17.28 -15.52
C GLY A 267 -4.09 -16.00 -14.69
N LEU A 268 -3.05 -15.91 -13.84
CA LEU A 268 -2.78 -14.76 -12.98
C LEU A 268 -1.56 -13.98 -13.47
N PRO A 269 -1.56 -12.63 -13.37
CA PRO A 269 -0.34 -11.86 -13.59
C PRO A 269 0.76 -12.28 -12.63
N LEU A 270 2.00 -12.35 -13.13
CA LEU A 270 3.17 -12.76 -12.36
C LEU A 270 4.17 -11.61 -12.29
N ALA A 271 4.32 -11.05 -11.09
CA ALA A 271 5.38 -10.08 -10.78
C ALA A 271 6.60 -10.79 -10.21
N ALA A 272 7.80 -10.32 -10.53
CA ALA A 272 9.04 -10.91 -10.04
C ALA A 272 10.13 -9.85 -9.78
N GLY A 273 10.97 -10.04 -8.77
CA GLY A 273 12.08 -9.13 -8.46
C GLY A 273 12.78 -9.42 -7.11
N ASN A 274 13.77 -8.57 -6.75
CA ASN A 274 14.03 -7.27 -7.35
C ASN A 274 15.28 -7.28 -8.24
N VAL A 275 15.25 -6.47 -9.28
CA VAL A 275 16.40 -6.21 -10.17
C VAL A 275 16.61 -4.71 -10.34
N VAL A 276 17.75 -4.31 -10.94
CA VAL A 276 18.10 -2.90 -11.20
C VAL A 276 18.78 -2.69 -12.57
N SER A 277 18.76 -3.69 -13.43
CA SER A 277 19.42 -3.66 -14.76
C SER A 277 18.49 -4.13 -15.88
N ALA A 278 18.78 -3.68 -17.10
CA ALA A 278 18.09 -4.12 -18.30
C ALA A 278 18.24 -5.63 -18.55
N GLU A 279 19.42 -6.19 -18.28
CA GLU A 279 19.71 -7.61 -18.43
C GLU A 279 18.81 -8.43 -17.48
N GLY A 280 18.86 -8.12 -16.17
CA GLY A 280 18.01 -8.80 -15.20
C GLY A 280 16.51 -8.68 -15.53
N THR A 281 16.07 -7.52 -16.04
CA THR A 281 14.68 -7.32 -16.49
C THR A 281 14.33 -8.26 -17.64
N ARG A 282 15.20 -8.37 -18.66
CA ARG A 282 14.96 -9.26 -19.81
C ARG A 282 14.92 -10.72 -19.39
N ASP A 283 15.82 -11.12 -18.49
CA ASP A 283 15.89 -12.49 -18.01
C ASP A 283 14.65 -12.89 -17.20
N LEU A 284 14.14 -11.99 -16.32
CA LEU A 284 12.92 -12.27 -15.57
C LEU A 284 11.68 -12.38 -16.49
N ILE A 285 11.56 -11.49 -17.48
CA ILE A 285 10.47 -11.56 -18.46
C ILE A 285 10.61 -12.80 -19.34
N GLY A 286 11.82 -13.11 -19.80
CA GLY A 286 12.11 -14.31 -20.58
C GLY A 286 11.79 -15.62 -19.84
N ALA A 287 11.88 -15.61 -18.50
CA ALA A 287 11.48 -16.72 -17.65
C ALA A 287 9.97 -16.82 -17.43
N GLY A 288 9.18 -15.79 -17.80
CA GLY A 288 7.71 -15.79 -17.74
C GLY A 288 7.06 -14.75 -16.82
N ALA A 289 7.82 -13.80 -16.25
CA ALA A 289 7.24 -12.69 -15.51
C ALA A 289 6.59 -11.67 -16.46
N SER A 290 5.39 -11.19 -16.14
CA SER A 290 4.73 -10.09 -16.86
C SER A 290 5.07 -8.73 -16.26
N ILE A 291 5.46 -8.70 -14.99
CA ILE A 291 5.80 -7.49 -14.24
C ILE A 291 7.14 -7.70 -13.54
N VAL A 292 8.01 -6.71 -13.64
CA VAL A 292 9.34 -6.75 -12.97
C VAL A 292 9.38 -5.71 -11.85
N LYS A 293 9.71 -6.16 -10.62
CA LYS A 293 9.94 -5.27 -9.49
C LYS A 293 11.36 -4.74 -9.54
N VAL A 294 11.49 -3.42 -9.55
CA VAL A 294 12.76 -2.70 -9.69
C VAL A 294 13.09 -1.96 -8.41
N GLY A 295 14.23 -2.33 -7.82
CA GLY A 295 14.75 -1.65 -6.63
C GLY A 295 15.61 -2.54 -5.76
N VAL A 296 16.91 -2.23 -5.64
CA VAL A 296 17.85 -2.86 -4.70
C VAL A 296 18.50 -1.75 -3.87
N GLY A 297 18.15 -1.73 -2.60
CA GLY A 297 18.69 -0.79 -1.63
C GLY A 297 18.08 0.62 -1.57
N PRO A 298 16.96 1.00 -2.27
CA PRO A 298 16.41 2.34 -2.13
C PRO A 298 15.44 2.46 -0.94
N GLY A 299 14.95 1.35 -0.39
CA GLY A 299 13.95 1.34 0.68
C GLY A 299 14.49 1.92 2.00
N ALA A 300 13.63 2.67 2.73
CA ALA A 300 14.02 3.32 3.99
C ALA A 300 14.44 2.33 5.10
N MET A 301 13.97 1.08 5.03
CA MET A 301 14.31 0.01 5.98
C MET A 301 15.44 -0.90 5.48
N CYS A 302 15.97 -0.65 4.28
CA CYS A 302 17.00 -1.48 3.65
C CYS A 302 18.38 -0.93 3.98
N THR A 303 19.29 -1.78 4.46
CA THR A 303 20.68 -1.45 4.72
C THR A 303 21.64 -2.07 3.71
N THR A 304 21.13 -2.80 2.71
CA THR A 304 21.95 -3.55 1.74
C THR A 304 23.05 -2.70 1.11
N ARG A 305 22.74 -1.48 0.64
CA ARG A 305 23.76 -0.60 0.03
C ARG A 305 24.87 -0.21 1.01
N MET A 306 24.53 0.02 2.27
CA MET A 306 25.51 0.41 3.29
C MET A 306 26.35 -0.78 3.77
N MET A 307 25.76 -1.99 3.78
CA MET A 307 26.41 -3.20 4.23
C MET A 307 27.26 -3.85 3.14
N THR A 308 26.83 -3.78 1.88
CA THR A 308 27.42 -4.57 0.79
C THR A 308 27.98 -3.73 -0.35
N GLY A 309 27.63 -2.45 -0.44
CA GLY A 309 27.88 -1.60 -1.62
C GLY A 309 26.98 -1.94 -2.82
N VAL A 310 26.12 -2.97 -2.72
CA VAL A 310 25.24 -3.41 -3.80
C VAL A 310 23.95 -2.58 -3.82
N GLY A 311 23.54 -2.15 -5.01
CA GLY A 311 22.33 -1.39 -5.25
C GLY A 311 22.53 -0.34 -6.32
N ARG A 312 21.45 0.38 -6.66
CA ARG A 312 21.48 1.40 -7.71
C ARG A 312 20.54 2.56 -7.35
N PRO A 313 20.86 3.82 -7.73
CA PRO A 313 19.92 4.93 -7.65
C PRO A 313 18.61 4.63 -8.39
N GLN A 314 17.50 4.82 -7.68
CA GLN A 314 16.21 4.23 -8.07
C GLN A 314 15.66 4.80 -9.37
N PHE A 315 15.79 6.13 -9.59
CA PHE A 315 15.25 6.74 -10.80
C PHE A 315 15.89 6.14 -12.07
N SER A 316 17.22 6.08 -12.14
CA SER A 316 17.93 5.50 -13.29
C SER A 316 17.65 4.01 -13.46
N ALA A 317 17.54 3.26 -12.36
CA ALA A 317 17.17 1.84 -12.42
C ALA A 317 15.78 1.67 -13.05
N VAL A 318 14.79 2.46 -12.64
CA VAL A 318 13.43 2.40 -13.20
C VAL A 318 13.43 2.76 -14.69
N VAL A 319 14.13 3.82 -15.11
CA VAL A 319 14.23 4.23 -16.53
C VAL A 319 14.78 3.10 -17.39
N GLU A 320 15.89 2.48 -16.98
CA GLU A 320 16.55 1.42 -17.75
C GLU A 320 15.68 0.16 -17.81
N CYS A 321 15.19 -0.29 -16.66
CA CYS A 321 14.35 -1.50 -16.57
C CYS A 321 13.01 -1.32 -17.31
N SER A 322 12.37 -0.16 -17.22
CA SER A 322 11.12 0.12 -17.93
C SER A 322 11.29 0.11 -19.45
N ARG A 323 12.44 0.58 -19.95
CA ARG A 323 12.75 0.50 -21.38
C ARG A 323 12.89 -0.96 -21.81
N ALA A 324 13.67 -1.76 -21.08
CA ALA A 324 13.88 -3.17 -21.36
C ALA A 324 12.57 -3.99 -21.26
N ALA A 325 11.73 -3.70 -20.27
CA ALA A 325 10.46 -4.38 -20.10
C ALA A 325 9.51 -4.12 -21.28
N ARG A 326 9.37 -2.86 -21.73
CA ARG A 326 8.51 -2.50 -22.86
C ARG A 326 8.93 -3.13 -24.17
N GLU A 327 10.23 -3.31 -24.42
CA GLU A 327 10.74 -4.01 -25.59
C GLU A 327 10.22 -5.46 -25.68
N LEU A 328 9.85 -6.05 -24.55
CA LEU A 328 9.34 -7.42 -24.43
C LEU A 328 7.85 -7.50 -24.06
N GLY A 329 7.13 -6.37 -24.08
CA GLY A 329 5.70 -6.33 -23.71
C GLY A 329 5.42 -6.48 -22.22
N GLY A 330 6.44 -6.35 -21.37
CA GLY A 330 6.33 -6.41 -19.91
C GLY A 330 6.21 -5.04 -19.26
N HIS A 331 5.97 -5.05 -17.95
CA HIS A 331 5.76 -3.87 -17.11
C HIS A 331 6.75 -3.80 -15.94
N VAL A 332 6.84 -2.64 -15.31
CA VAL A 332 7.72 -2.41 -14.15
C VAL A 332 6.93 -1.85 -12.98
N TRP A 333 7.15 -2.40 -11.79
CA TRP A 333 6.81 -1.77 -10.52
C TRP A 333 8.08 -1.15 -9.91
N ALA A 334 8.02 0.15 -9.62
CA ALA A 334 9.10 0.81 -8.89
C ALA A 334 8.95 0.52 -7.39
N ASP A 335 9.90 -0.22 -6.82
CA ASP A 335 9.82 -0.70 -5.43
C ASP A 335 10.83 0.04 -4.55
N GLY A 336 10.31 0.88 -3.66
CA GLY A 336 11.06 1.64 -2.67
C GLY A 336 11.61 2.98 -3.16
N GLY A 337 12.21 3.72 -2.24
CA GLY A 337 12.84 5.02 -2.50
C GLY A 337 11.88 6.21 -2.51
N VAL A 338 10.57 6.02 -2.40
CA VAL A 338 9.57 7.09 -2.40
C VAL A 338 9.29 7.59 -0.98
N ARG A 339 9.21 8.91 -0.82
CA ARG A 339 8.93 9.60 0.44
C ARG A 339 7.86 10.68 0.30
N HIS A 340 7.64 11.15 -0.93
CA HIS A 340 6.72 12.22 -1.28
C HIS A 340 5.91 11.87 -2.52
N PRO A 341 4.73 12.47 -2.72
CA PRO A 341 3.94 12.28 -3.95
C PRO A 341 4.72 12.54 -5.24
N ARG A 342 5.65 13.51 -5.23
CA ARG A 342 6.53 13.81 -6.36
C ARG A 342 7.40 12.61 -6.78
N ASP A 343 7.83 11.80 -5.82
CA ASP A 343 8.68 10.63 -6.09
C ASP A 343 7.88 9.55 -6.81
N VAL A 344 6.60 9.39 -6.44
CA VAL A 344 5.65 8.51 -7.14
C VAL A 344 5.44 9.01 -8.57
N ALA A 345 5.18 10.30 -8.75
CA ALA A 345 5.03 10.89 -10.09
C ALA A 345 6.29 10.72 -10.95
N LEU A 346 7.48 10.88 -10.37
CA LEU A 346 8.75 10.64 -11.05
C LEU A 346 9.00 9.17 -11.42
N ALA A 347 8.59 8.23 -10.56
CA ALA A 347 8.67 6.80 -10.88
C ALA A 347 7.77 6.43 -12.07
N LEU A 348 6.55 6.97 -12.11
CA LEU A 348 5.61 6.80 -13.23
C LEU A 348 6.14 7.47 -14.51
N ALA A 349 6.68 8.68 -14.38
CA ALA A 349 7.35 9.40 -15.47
C ALA A 349 8.54 8.62 -16.04
N ALA A 350 9.28 7.92 -15.19
CA ALA A 350 10.38 7.02 -15.59
C ALA A 350 9.88 5.75 -16.32
N GLY A 351 8.59 5.45 -16.28
CA GLY A 351 7.94 4.37 -17.01
C GLY A 351 7.46 3.20 -16.15
N ALA A 352 7.45 3.33 -14.83
CA ALA A 352 6.77 2.35 -13.98
C ALA A 352 5.26 2.40 -14.22
N SER A 353 4.60 1.24 -14.19
CA SER A 353 3.14 1.13 -14.24
C SER A 353 2.52 1.29 -12.85
N ASN A 354 3.25 0.86 -11.82
CA ASN A 354 2.85 0.96 -10.43
C ASN A 354 4.06 1.32 -9.54
N VAL A 355 3.79 1.81 -8.34
CA VAL A 355 4.81 2.09 -7.33
C VAL A 355 4.51 1.27 -6.08
N MET A 356 5.46 0.42 -5.68
CA MET A 356 5.34 -0.36 -4.46
C MET A 356 5.87 0.44 -3.27
N ILE A 357 5.03 0.56 -2.24
CA ILE A 357 5.27 1.40 -1.07
C ILE A 357 5.21 0.55 0.21
N GLY A 358 6.24 0.62 1.03
CA GLY A 358 6.34 -0.10 2.30
C GLY A 358 6.30 0.85 3.50
N SER A 359 7.44 1.38 3.89
CA SER A 359 7.64 2.12 5.14
C SER A 359 6.70 3.32 5.30
N TRP A 360 6.33 4.00 4.23
CA TRP A 360 5.40 5.13 4.30
C TRP A 360 4.02 4.74 4.82
N PHE A 361 3.56 3.52 4.50
CA PHE A 361 2.27 3.00 4.99
C PHE A 361 2.37 2.31 6.35
N ALA A 362 3.58 2.03 6.86
CA ALA A 362 3.75 1.36 8.14
C ALA A 362 3.22 2.19 9.33
N GLY A 363 3.26 3.53 9.23
CA GLY A 363 2.77 4.47 10.24
C GLY A 363 1.28 4.79 10.12
N THR A 364 0.44 3.87 9.63
CA THR A 364 -1.02 4.10 9.49
C THR A 364 -1.83 3.21 10.42
N TYR A 365 -3.09 3.57 10.69
CA TYR A 365 -4.00 2.78 11.52
C TYR A 365 -4.25 1.37 10.97
N GLU A 366 -4.33 1.22 9.64
CA GLU A 366 -4.64 -0.03 8.95
C GLU A 366 -3.48 -1.02 8.91
N SER A 367 -2.22 -0.55 9.09
CA SER A 367 -1.06 -1.44 9.16
C SER A 367 -1.18 -2.41 10.34
N PRO A 368 -0.61 -3.62 10.23
CA PRO A 368 -0.52 -4.54 11.38
C PRO A 368 0.25 -3.93 12.56
N GLY A 369 0.07 -4.53 13.72
CA GLY A 369 0.70 -4.06 14.94
C GLY A 369 -0.14 -3.08 15.74
N ASP A 370 0.31 -2.83 16.95
CA ASP A 370 -0.38 -1.97 17.89
C ASP A 370 0.15 -0.54 17.80
N LEU A 371 -0.74 0.42 18.06
CA LEU A 371 -0.36 1.80 18.24
C LEU A 371 0.33 1.95 19.59
N MET A 372 1.52 2.49 19.58
CA MET A 372 2.34 2.75 20.77
C MET A 372 2.56 4.26 20.91
N ARG A 373 2.95 4.71 22.10
CA ARG A 373 3.32 6.10 22.38
C ARG A 373 4.75 6.17 22.89
N ASP A 374 5.49 7.17 22.45
CA ASP A 374 6.83 7.44 22.94
C ASP A 374 6.81 8.24 24.27
N ARG A 375 7.97 8.67 24.74
CA ARG A 375 8.08 9.42 26.00
C ARG A 375 7.45 10.81 25.94
N GLU A 376 7.31 11.37 24.76
CA GLU A 376 6.66 12.65 24.48
C GLU A 376 5.18 12.46 24.07
N ASP A 377 4.60 11.28 24.34
CA ASP A 377 3.21 10.90 24.02
C ASP A 377 2.88 10.90 22.51
N ARG A 378 3.89 10.87 21.64
CA ARG A 378 3.68 10.84 20.19
C ARG A 378 3.36 9.41 19.73
N PRO A 379 2.30 9.22 18.93
CA PRO A 379 1.91 7.91 18.47
C PRO A 379 2.88 7.38 17.40
N TYR A 380 3.21 6.09 17.49
CA TYR A 380 4.01 5.39 16.48
C TYR A 380 3.63 3.93 16.37
N LYS A 381 4.01 3.30 15.26
CA LYS A 381 3.99 1.85 15.11
C LYS A 381 5.39 1.31 14.86
N GLU A 382 5.66 0.09 15.29
CA GLU A 382 6.92 -0.57 14.97
C GLU A 382 6.90 -1.14 13.55
N SER A 383 8.00 -0.92 12.84
CA SER A 383 8.27 -1.53 11.55
C SER A 383 9.67 -2.14 11.51
N TYR A 384 9.87 -3.10 10.63
CA TYR A 384 11.15 -3.78 10.44
C TYR A 384 11.33 -4.24 9.01
N GLY A 385 12.60 -4.27 8.57
CA GLY A 385 12.96 -4.74 7.24
C GLY A 385 12.81 -6.25 7.08
N MET A 386 12.46 -6.72 5.89
CA MET A 386 12.28 -8.15 5.60
C MET A 386 13.58 -8.98 5.66
N ALA A 387 14.74 -8.35 5.59
CA ALA A 387 16.05 -8.97 5.79
C ALA A 387 16.60 -8.79 7.22
N SER A 388 15.84 -8.22 8.15
CA SER A 388 16.22 -8.02 9.55
C SER A 388 16.23 -9.32 10.33
N LYS A 389 16.96 -9.33 11.45
CA LYS A 389 17.01 -10.46 12.41
C LYS A 389 15.60 -10.90 12.84
N ARG A 390 14.69 -9.96 13.09
CA ARG A 390 13.29 -10.23 13.46
C ARG A 390 12.54 -10.98 12.37
N ALA A 391 12.65 -10.53 11.11
CA ALA A 391 12.01 -11.19 9.98
C ALA A 391 12.66 -12.55 9.66
N VAL A 392 13.99 -12.65 9.76
CA VAL A 392 14.73 -13.92 9.59
C VAL A 392 14.31 -14.93 10.65
N ALA A 393 14.25 -14.53 11.92
CA ALA A 393 13.83 -15.40 13.02
C ALA A 393 12.41 -15.96 12.81
N ALA A 394 11.47 -15.11 12.34
CA ALA A 394 10.10 -15.56 12.04
C ALA A 394 10.07 -16.59 10.90
N ARG A 395 10.81 -16.36 9.79
CA ARG A 395 10.87 -17.29 8.64
C ARG A 395 11.59 -18.59 8.91
N THR A 396 12.49 -18.61 9.89
CA THR A 396 13.30 -19.76 10.24
C THR A 396 12.82 -20.46 11.52
N ALA A 397 11.59 -20.18 11.95
CA ALA A 397 11.04 -20.77 13.18
C ALA A 397 11.02 -22.29 13.19
N SER A 398 10.93 -22.94 12.04
CA SER A 398 10.99 -24.40 11.85
C SER A 398 12.40 -24.96 11.73
N ASP A 399 13.42 -24.12 11.59
CA ASP A 399 14.82 -24.56 11.48
C ASP A 399 15.35 -25.01 12.86
N SER A 400 16.46 -25.77 12.85
CA SER A 400 17.17 -26.09 14.08
C SER A 400 17.66 -24.81 14.79
N SER A 401 17.87 -24.88 16.11
CA SER A 401 18.35 -23.72 16.90
C SER A 401 19.71 -23.19 16.39
N PHE A 402 20.59 -24.09 15.97
CA PHE A 402 21.90 -23.71 15.40
C PHE A 402 21.74 -22.97 14.07
N GLU A 403 20.94 -23.49 13.12
CA GLU A 403 20.70 -22.83 11.83
C GLU A 403 20.03 -21.46 11.97
N ARG A 404 19.08 -21.33 12.91
CA ARG A 404 18.49 -20.03 13.24
C ARG A 404 19.52 -19.03 13.76
N ALA A 405 20.36 -19.49 14.71
CA ALA A 405 21.41 -18.65 15.28
C ALA A 405 22.44 -18.26 14.22
N ARG A 406 22.85 -19.19 13.35
CA ARG A 406 23.77 -18.95 12.23
C ARG A 406 23.21 -17.90 11.25
N LYS A 407 21.96 -18.06 10.83
CA LYS A 407 21.29 -17.10 9.94
C LYS A 407 21.11 -15.72 10.59
N ALA A 408 20.87 -15.68 11.89
CA ALA A 408 20.71 -14.42 12.63
C ALA A 408 22.03 -13.63 12.82
N LEU A 409 23.19 -14.24 12.62
CA LEU A 409 24.48 -13.54 12.64
C LEU A 409 24.73 -12.70 11.37
N PHE A 410 24.04 -12.99 10.27
CA PHE A 410 24.20 -12.32 8.97
C PHE A 410 22.94 -11.55 8.62
N GLU A 411 22.54 -10.62 9.51
CA GLU A 411 21.38 -9.76 9.27
C GLU A 411 21.71 -8.59 8.33
N GLU A 412 20.77 -8.31 7.43
CA GLU A 412 20.74 -7.08 6.63
C GLU A 412 19.39 -6.41 6.86
N GLY A 413 19.40 -5.12 7.20
CA GLY A 413 18.18 -4.35 7.41
C GLY A 413 17.94 -3.98 8.88
N ILE A 414 17.03 -3.03 9.08
CA ILE A 414 16.70 -2.50 10.39
C ILE A 414 15.71 -3.43 11.07
N SER A 415 16.10 -4.00 12.23
CA SER A 415 15.26 -4.93 13.01
C SER A 415 14.12 -4.26 13.76
N THR A 416 14.26 -2.96 14.07
CA THR A 416 13.20 -2.18 14.75
C THR A 416 13.33 -0.72 14.34
N SER A 417 12.26 -0.15 13.83
CA SER A 417 12.12 1.29 13.57
C SER A 417 10.76 1.76 14.05
N ARG A 418 10.72 3.00 14.54
CA ARG A 418 9.48 3.66 14.92
C ARG A 418 8.98 4.48 13.75
N MET A 419 7.82 4.10 13.24
CA MET A 419 7.13 4.84 12.19
C MET A 419 6.12 5.74 12.87
N ALA A 420 6.42 7.04 12.91
CA ALA A 420 5.52 8.04 13.49
C ALA A 420 4.17 7.98 12.75
N LEU A 421 3.09 8.03 13.52
CA LEU A 421 1.74 8.19 13.00
C LEU A 421 1.38 9.65 13.18
N ASP A 422 1.01 10.31 12.06
CA ASP A 422 0.48 11.67 12.12
C ASP A 422 -1.03 11.58 12.48
N PRO A 423 -1.46 12.06 13.67
CA PRO A 423 -2.86 11.98 14.05
C PRO A 423 -3.81 12.72 13.09
N ALA A 424 -3.32 13.74 12.40
CA ALA A 424 -4.10 14.50 11.43
C ALA A 424 -4.30 13.74 10.09
N ARG A 425 -3.44 12.74 9.82
CA ARG A 425 -3.44 11.93 8.59
C ARG A 425 -3.07 10.48 8.90
N GLY A 426 -3.70 9.92 9.92
CA GLY A 426 -3.37 8.59 10.44
C GLY A 426 -3.86 7.42 9.61
N GLY A 427 -4.79 7.62 8.69
CA GLY A 427 -5.32 6.60 7.81
C GLY A 427 -4.49 6.39 6.55
N VAL A 428 -4.43 5.16 6.04
CA VAL A 428 -3.78 4.89 4.74
C VAL A 428 -4.48 5.65 3.61
N GLU A 429 -5.77 5.87 3.70
CA GLU A 429 -6.55 6.64 2.73
C GLU A 429 -6.09 8.10 2.62
N ASP A 430 -5.69 8.71 3.74
CA ASP A 430 -5.16 10.09 3.73
C ASP A 430 -3.85 10.17 2.94
N LEU A 431 -3.03 9.11 3.01
CA LEU A 431 -1.82 9.00 2.21
C LEU A 431 -2.14 8.72 0.74
N LEU A 432 -3.15 7.90 0.44
CA LEU A 432 -3.60 7.67 -0.94
C LEU A 432 -4.14 8.96 -1.57
N ASP A 433 -4.92 9.76 -0.83
CA ASP A 433 -5.40 11.08 -1.28
C ASP A 433 -4.22 12.00 -1.60
N HIS A 434 -3.22 12.03 -0.72
CA HIS A 434 -2.02 12.86 -0.90
C HIS A 434 -1.20 12.43 -2.13
N ILE A 435 -0.97 11.13 -2.32
CA ILE A 435 -0.24 10.56 -3.45
C ILE A 435 -1.00 10.84 -4.76
N THR A 436 -2.27 10.48 -4.82
CA THR A 436 -3.06 10.61 -6.06
C THR A 436 -3.29 12.06 -6.43
N SER A 437 -3.47 12.96 -5.46
CA SER A 437 -3.53 14.40 -5.69
C SER A 437 -2.25 14.91 -6.36
N GLY A 438 -1.08 14.50 -5.85
CA GLY A 438 0.21 14.87 -6.45
C GLY A 438 0.39 14.35 -7.86
N VAL A 439 0.09 13.07 -8.09
CA VAL A 439 0.20 12.43 -9.42
C VAL A 439 -0.78 13.08 -10.43
N ARG A 440 -2.05 13.28 -10.05
CA ARG A 440 -3.04 13.96 -10.90
C ARG A 440 -2.61 15.39 -11.26
N SER A 441 -2.09 16.13 -10.28
CA SER A 441 -1.54 17.48 -10.54
C SER A 441 -0.35 17.45 -11.50
N THR A 442 0.56 16.48 -11.33
CA THR A 442 1.68 16.30 -12.28
C THR A 442 1.17 16.04 -13.69
N CYS A 443 0.18 15.16 -13.84
CA CYS A 443 -0.44 14.87 -15.14
C CYS A 443 -1.04 16.13 -15.78
N THR A 444 -1.75 16.96 -15.01
CA THR A 444 -2.30 18.22 -15.54
C THR A 444 -1.20 19.21 -15.97
N TYR A 445 -0.09 19.33 -15.21
CA TYR A 445 1.03 20.19 -15.61
C TYR A 445 1.77 19.69 -16.86
N VAL A 446 1.74 18.40 -17.13
CA VAL A 446 2.37 17.80 -18.32
C VAL A 446 1.40 17.74 -19.51
N GLY A 447 0.10 17.90 -19.27
CA GLY A 447 -0.95 17.73 -20.28
C GLY A 447 -1.25 16.26 -20.60
N ALA A 448 -1.13 15.37 -19.60
CA ALA A 448 -1.39 13.95 -19.73
C ALA A 448 -2.74 13.59 -19.08
N ALA A 449 -3.61 12.92 -19.80
CA ALA A 449 -4.89 12.41 -19.28
C ALA A 449 -4.75 11.02 -18.66
N THR A 450 -3.67 10.28 -18.97
CA THR A 450 -3.41 8.91 -18.53
C THR A 450 -1.94 8.73 -18.11
N LEU A 451 -1.65 7.65 -17.39
CA LEU A 451 -0.27 7.32 -16.99
C LEU A 451 0.65 7.00 -18.19
N PRO A 452 0.23 6.25 -19.23
CA PRO A 452 1.02 6.10 -20.44
C PRO A 452 1.36 7.44 -21.09
N GLU A 453 0.40 8.35 -21.21
CA GLU A 453 0.64 9.69 -21.75
C GLU A 453 1.61 10.51 -20.90
N LEU A 454 1.56 10.39 -19.57
CA LEU A 454 2.52 11.02 -18.67
C LEU A 454 3.94 10.63 -19.05
N HIS A 455 4.19 9.32 -19.18
CA HIS A 455 5.50 8.81 -19.56
C HIS A 455 5.95 9.34 -20.94
N GLU A 456 5.05 9.40 -21.91
CA GLU A 456 5.36 9.85 -23.27
C GLU A 456 5.67 11.35 -23.33
N LYS A 457 4.84 12.18 -22.68
CA LYS A 457 4.87 13.64 -22.77
C LYS A 457 5.91 14.29 -21.85
N VAL A 458 6.30 13.63 -20.77
CA VAL A 458 7.15 14.22 -19.73
C VAL A 458 8.52 14.66 -20.23
N VAL A 459 8.90 15.86 -19.84
CA VAL A 459 10.26 16.40 -20.00
C VAL A 459 10.89 16.52 -18.62
N LEU A 460 12.10 15.97 -18.46
CA LEU A 460 12.82 15.92 -17.19
C LEU A 460 14.03 16.83 -17.23
N GLY A 461 14.24 17.58 -16.17
CA GLY A 461 15.49 18.28 -15.89
C GLY A 461 16.26 17.61 -14.77
N VAL A 462 17.55 17.89 -14.72
CA VAL A 462 18.44 17.43 -13.63
C VAL A 462 18.76 18.64 -12.75
N GLN A 463 18.76 18.44 -11.44
CA GLN A 463 19.02 19.48 -10.45
C GLN A 463 20.12 19.06 -9.48
N SER A 464 20.77 20.05 -8.88
CA SER A 464 21.70 19.86 -7.77
C SER A 464 20.95 19.63 -6.44
N ALA A 465 21.69 19.27 -5.39
CA ALA A 465 21.14 19.22 -4.04
C ALA A 465 20.57 20.57 -3.57
N ALA A 466 21.16 21.70 -4.03
CA ALA A 466 20.65 23.05 -3.75
C ALA A 466 19.33 23.29 -4.48
N GLY A 467 19.20 22.87 -5.74
CA GLY A 467 17.94 22.97 -6.50
C GLY A 467 16.83 22.12 -5.87
N PHE A 468 17.16 20.94 -5.37
CA PHE A 468 16.20 20.14 -4.59
C PHE A 468 15.78 20.83 -3.30
N ALA A 469 16.73 21.41 -2.56
CA ALA A 469 16.45 22.14 -1.31
C ALA A 469 15.58 23.40 -1.52
N GLU A 470 15.78 24.12 -2.65
CA GLU A 470 14.96 25.27 -3.04
C GLU A 470 13.47 24.92 -3.18
N GLY A 471 13.16 23.69 -3.64
CA GLY A 471 11.80 23.20 -3.81
C GLY A 471 11.09 22.80 -2.49
N HIS A 472 11.76 22.85 -1.36
CA HIS A 472 11.15 22.50 -0.08
C HIS A 472 10.32 23.68 0.46
N PRO A 473 9.11 23.42 0.99
CA PRO A 473 8.36 24.45 1.70
C PRO A 473 9.09 24.86 2.98
N LEU A 474 8.90 26.10 3.39
CA LEU A 474 9.44 26.58 4.67
C LEU A 474 8.86 25.78 5.83
N PRO A 475 9.65 25.53 6.91
CA PRO A 475 9.13 24.89 8.11
C PRO A 475 7.95 25.68 8.69
N ALA A 476 6.98 24.98 9.28
CA ALA A 476 5.91 25.61 10.03
C ALA A 476 6.49 26.43 11.20
N GLY A 477 6.03 27.69 11.36
CA GLY A 477 6.55 28.59 12.40
C GLY A 477 7.52 29.68 11.90
N TRP A 478 7.47 29.98 10.64
CA TRP A 478 8.19 31.07 9.99
C TRP A 478 7.62 32.43 10.38
#